data_d64c964bafbc83b89626a1c35ddb5d20
#
_entry.id   d64c964bafbc83b89626a1c35ddb5d20
#
_cell.length_a   1.000
_cell.length_b   1.000
_cell.length_c   1.000
_cell.angle_alpha   90.00
_cell.angle_beta   90.00
_cell.angle_gamma   90.00
#
_symmetry.space_group_name_H-M   'P 1'
#
loop_
_entity.id
_entity.type
_entity.pdbx_description
1 polymer ?
#
loop_
_entity_poly.entity_id
_entity_poly.type
_entity_poly.pdbx_seq_one_letter_code
_entity_poly.pdbx_strand_id
1 'polypeptide(L)'
;MSVAVVTGAGRGLGRETARVLAARGHSIVAVDIDEDSAMSAAAEAGGKGFGCDVSDREAVRDLADRVGPVDVLVNNAGIWRFGPLLSLSQADVADVVNVNLLGTLWCVQAFAPAMAGRGGSVINLSSGAARMHSPGTGIYPATKNAIEALTIQLAVELGPSGIRVNAVAPGSILTEATAAILSDADRAERERTIPGGRLGRPLDIAEAIAYLASDAADYVTGQILYVDGGLTSGRVTSR
;
A
#
# COMPACT_ATOMS: atom_id res chain seq x y z
N MET A 1 12.77 -20.17 1.11
CA MET A 1 11.44 -19.68 0.67
C MET A 1 11.39 -18.21 1.05
N SER A 2 11.05 -17.32 0.13
CA SER A 2 11.01 -15.87 0.38
C SER A 2 9.82 -15.53 1.28
N VAL A 3 10.01 -14.64 2.26
CA VAL A 3 8.98 -14.22 3.22
C VAL A 3 8.49 -12.82 2.85
N ALA A 4 7.17 -12.65 2.68
CA ALA A 4 6.55 -11.38 2.38
C ALA A 4 5.60 -10.95 3.52
N VAL A 5 5.85 -9.77 4.07
CA VAL A 5 4.96 -9.10 5.03
C VAL A 5 4.04 -8.15 4.27
N VAL A 6 2.74 -8.22 4.52
CA VAL A 6 1.74 -7.29 3.96
C VAL A 6 0.95 -6.66 5.09
N THR A 7 1.03 -5.34 5.25
CA THR A 7 0.25 -4.61 6.25
C THR A 7 -1.11 -4.19 5.69
N GLY A 8 -2.15 -4.10 6.54
CA GLY A 8 -3.53 -3.87 6.10
C GLY A 8 -4.04 -5.02 5.23
N ALA A 9 -3.63 -6.27 5.56
CA ALA A 9 -3.89 -7.44 4.74
C ALA A 9 -5.26 -8.08 4.97
N GLY A 10 -6.02 -7.64 5.98
CA GLY A 10 -7.29 -8.25 6.34
C GLY A 10 -8.38 -8.14 5.28
N ARG A 11 -8.27 -7.17 4.35
CA ARG A 11 -9.27 -6.91 3.29
C ARG A 11 -8.69 -6.19 2.07
N GLY A 12 -9.50 -6.09 1.02
CA GLY A 12 -9.27 -5.23 -0.13
C GLY A 12 -7.93 -5.47 -0.83
N LEU A 13 -7.15 -4.40 -1.04
CA LEU A 13 -5.88 -4.48 -1.76
C LEU A 13 -4.84 -5.35 -1.05
N GLY A 14 -4.75 -5.23 0.28
CA GLY A 14 -3.79 -6.01 1.07
C GLY A 14 -4.06 -7.50 1.02
N ARG A 15 -5.33 -7.92 1.15
CA ARG A 15 -5.72 -9.33 1.06
C ARG A 15 -5.43 -9.91 -0.33
N GLU A 16 -5.78 -9.19 -1.38
CA GLU A 16 -5.47 -9.64 -2.75
C GLU A 16 -3.97 -9.68 -3.00
N THR A 17 -3.20 -8.72 -2.47
CA THR A 17 -1.73 -8.71 -2.54
C THR A 17 -1.14 -9.94 -1.85
N ALA A 18 -1.61 -10.28 -0.65
CA ALA A 18 -1.17 -11.48 0.07
C ALA A 18 -1.45 -12.75 -0.76
N ARG A 19 -2.64 -12.86 -1.36
CA ARG A 19 -3.03 -13.98 -2.23
C ARG A 19 -2.13 -14.10 -3.46
N VAL A 20 -1.84 -12.99 -4.15
CA VAL A 20 -1.00 -12.98 -5.36
C VAL A 20 0.45 -13.32 -5.03
N LEU A 21 1.01 -12.76 -3.95
CA LEU A 21 2.37 -13.08 -3.52
C LEU A 21 2.51 -14.54 -3.09
N ALA A 22 1.51 -15.11 -2.41
CA ALA A 22 1.46 -16.55 -2.10
C ALA A 22 1.51 -17.41 -3.37
N ALA A 23 0.70 -17.06 -4.37
CA ALA A 23 0.68 -17.77 -5.66
C ALA A 23 2.01 -17.64 -6.43
N ARG A 24 2.85 -16.64 -6.11
CA ARG A 24 4.21 -16.45 -6.63
C ARG A 24 5.29 -17.14 -5.78
N GLY A 25 4.90 -17.91 -4.76
CA GLY A 25 5.81 -18.73 -3.96
C GLY A 25 6.38 -18.05 -2.71
N HIS A 26 5.84 -16.90 -2.29
CA HIS A 26 6.20 -16.29 -1.02
C HIS A 26 5.45 -16.93 0.15
N SER A 27 6.13 -17.09 1.28
CA SER A 27 5.48 -17.32 2.58
C SER A 27 4.90 -16.01 3.09
N ILE A 28 3.61 -15.95 3.36
CA ILE A 28 2.91 -14.72 3.71
C ILE A 28 2.86 -14.51 5.21
N VAL A 29 3.14 -13.26 5.61
CA VAL A 29 2.82 -12.71 6.92
C VAL A 29 1.80 -11.60 6.69
N ALA A 30 0.53 -11.91 6.96
CA ALA A 30 -0.56 -10.95 6.87
C ALA A 30 -0.69 -10.18 8.19
N VAL A 31 -0.70 -8.87 8.11
CA VAL A 31 -0.77 -7.97 9.28
C VAL A 31 -1.96 -7.03 9.13
N ASP A 32 -2.79 -6.92 10.14
CA ASP A 32 -3.90 -5.95 10.19
C ASP A 32 -4.12 -5.52 11.64
N ILE A 33 -4.76 -4.38 11.85
CA ILE A 33 -5.20 -3.97 13.20
C ILE A 33 -6.26 -4.92 13.74
N ASP A 34 -7.08 -5.49 12.85
CA ASP A 34 -8.03 -6.55 13.13
C ASP A 34 -7.34 -7.92 12.93
N GLU A 35 -6.94 -8.54 14.05
CA GLU A 35 -6.22 -9.82 14.07
C GLU A 35 -7.01 -10.95 13.40
N ASP A 36 -8.32 -11.02 13.60
CA ASP A 36 -9.15 -12.06 13.00
C ASP A 36 -9.17 -11.96 11.48
N SER A 37 -9.27 -10.74 10.96
CA SER A 37 -9.17 -10.48 9.52
C SER A 37 -7.78 -10.82 8.96
N ALA A 38 -6.70 -10.50 9.70
CA ALA A 38 -5.34 -10.88 9.33
C ALA A 38 -5.16 -12.41 9.29
N MET A 39 -5.66 -13.12 10.30
CA MET A 39 -5.62 -14.58 10.37
C MET A 39 -6.41 -15.22 9.23
N SER A 40 -7.59 -14.70 8.91
CA SER A 40 -8.40 -15.17 7.78
C SER A 40 -7.67 -15.02 6.45
N ALA A 41 -7.09 -13.84 6.18
CA ALA A 41 -6.33 -13.58 4.96
C ALA A 41 -5.06 -14.47 4.88
N ALA A 42 -4.39 -14.67 6.00
CA ALA A 42 -3.23 -15.55 6.10
C ALA A 42 -3.59 -17.02 5.81
N ALA A 43 -4.71 -17.50 6.34
CA ALA A 43 -5.17 -18.87 6.11
C ALA A 43 -5.43 -19.13 4.61
N GLU A 44 -6.05 -18.17 3.90
CA GLU A 44 -6.26 -18.28 2.45
C GLU A 44 -4.96 -18.29 1.65
N ALA A 45 -3.94 -17.57 2.13
CA ALA A 45 -2.62 -17.49 1.52
C ALA A 45 -1.65 -18.60 1.99
N GLY A 46 -2.07 -19.47 2.90
CA GLY A 46 -1.21 -20.51 3.49
C GLY A 46 -0.09 -19.93 4.36
N GLY A 47 -0.33 -18.78 5.00
CA GLY A 47 0.65 -18.01 5.77
C GLY A 47 0.33 -17.86 7.26
N LYS A 48 0.86 -16.83 7.88
CA LYS A 48 0.64 -16.47 9.29
C LYS A 48 -0.02 -15.10 9.39
N GLY A 49 -1.02 -14.95 10.29
CA GLY A 49 -1.70 -13.69 10.57
C GLY A 49 -1.27 -13.09 11.91
N PHE A 50 -1.20 -11.76 11.99
CA PHE A 50 -0.88 -11.03 13.21
C PHE A 50 -1.71 -9.76 13.33
N GLY A 51 -2.24 -9.49 14.52
CA GLY A 51 -2.78 -8.20 14.91
C GLY A 51 -1.66 -7.19 15.18
N CYS A 52 -1.70 -6.01 14.55
CA CYS A 52 -0.76 -4.94 14.84
C CYS A 52 -1.31 -3.59 14.35
N ASP A 53 -1.31 -2.59 15.23
CA ASP A 53 -1.50 -1.20 14.83
C ASP A 53 -0.15 -0.64 14.34
N VAL A 54 -0.07 -0.36 13.04
CA VAL A 54 1.17 0.18 12.42
C VAL A 54 1.52 1.59 12.91
N SER A 55 0.58 2.32 13.50
CA SER A 55 0.84 3.63 14.10
C SER A 55 1.58 3.54 15.43
N ASP A 56 1.57 2.37 16.08
CA ASP A 56 2.33 2.08 17.29
C ASP A 56 3.71 1.51 16.94
N ARG A 57 4.74 2.35 17.10
CA ARG A 57 6.12 2.01 16.76
C ARG A 57 6.65 0.80 17.54
N GLU A 58 6.28 0.67 18.83
CA GLU A 58 6.76 -0.43 19.68
C GLU A 58 6.07 -1.73 19.27
N ALA A 59 4.76 -1.70 18.99
CA ALA A 59 4.04 -2.86 18.48
C ALA A 59 4.62 -3.36 17.14
N VAL A 60 5.00 -2.45 16.24
CA VAL A 60 5.65 -2.81 14.96
C VAL A 60 7.03 -3.43 15.18
N ARG A 61 7.82 -2.93 16.13
CA ARG A 61 9.12 -3.52 16.48
C ARG A 61 8.97 -4.92 17.03
N ASP A 62 8.06 -5.11 17.99
CA ASP A 62 7.78 -6.41 18.60
C ASP A 62 7.25 -7.42 17.57
N LEU A 63 6.46 -6.94 16.60
CA LEU A 63 6.04 -7.76 15.46
C LEU A 63 7.24 -8.20 14.62
N ALA A 64 8.16 -7.29 14.28
CA ALA A 64 9.33 -7.62 13.48
C ALA A 64 10.22 -8.65 14.18
N ASP A 65 10.42 -8.55 15.50
CA ASP A 65 11.17 -9.53 16.30
C ASP A 65 10.51 -10.92 16.27
N ARG A 66 9.17 -10.99 16.30
CA ARG A 66 8.40 -12.25 16.23
C ARG A 66 8.39 -12.88 14.83
N VAL A 67 8.38 -12.06 13.79
CA VAL A 67 8.38 -12.52 12.40
C VAL A 67 9.76 -12.97 11.95
N GLY A 68 10.81 -12.26 12.37
CA GLY A 68 12.17 -12.50 11.95
C GLY A 68 12.49 -11.94 10.56
N PRO A 69 13.52 -12.46 9.89
CA PRO A 69 13.97 -11.94 8.60
C PRO A 69 12.90 -12.08 7.49
N VAL A 70 12.73 -11.01 6.72
CA VAL A 70 11.81 -10.94 5.57
C VAL A 70 12.55 -10.52 4.30
N ASP A 71 11.97 -10.84 3.14
CA ASP A 71 12.54 -10.50 1.83
C ASP A 71 11.69 -9.43 1.12
N VAL A 72 10.39 -9.36 1.45
CA VAL A 72 9.45 -8.39 0.88
C VAL A 72 8.64 -7.75 2.00
N LEU A 73 8.56 -6.41 1.98
CA LEU A 73 7.68 -5.63 2.85
C LEU A 73 6.71 -4.82 1.99
N VAL A 74 5.41 -5.06 2.14
CA VAL A 74 4.36 -4.27 1.50
C VAL A 74 3.65 -3.41 2.54
N ASN A 75 3.94 -2.11 2.54
CA ASN A 75 3.29 -1.11 3.39
C ASN A 75 1.98 -0.67 2.74
N ASN A 76 0.93 -1.47 2.94
CA ASN A 76 -0.40 -1.22 2.38
C ASN A 76 -1.38 -0.63 3.40
N ALA A 77 -1.17 -0.80 4.69
CA ALA A 77 -2.04 -0.23 5.73
C ALA A 77 -2.25 1.28 5.52
N GLY A 78 -3.50 1.71 5.60
CA GLY A 78 -3.82 3.11 5.39
C GLY A 78 -5.29 3.40 5.64
N ILE A 79 -5.54 4.62 6.10
CA ILE A 79 -6.87 5.15 6.37
C ILE A 79 -7.07 6.50 5.70
N TRP A 80 -8.30 6.91 5.60
CA TRP A 80 -8.70 8.25 5.18
C TRP A 80 -9.76 8.81 6.11
N ARG A 81 -9.78 10.14 6.24
CA ARG A 81 -10.83 10.92 6.89
C ARG A 81 -11.25 12.00 5.91
N PHE A 82 -12.50 11.92 5.47
CA PHE A 82 -13.04 12.88 4.52
C PHE A 82 -13.52 14.15 5.24
N GLY A 83 -13.35 15.28 4.58
CA GLY A 83 -13.80 16.58 5.07
C GLY A 83 -12.95 17.73 4.51
N PRO A 84 -13.46 18.98 4.54
CA PRO A 84 -12.67 20.16 4.19
C PRO A 84 -11.48 20.31 5.15
N LEU A 85 -10.29 20.64 4.64
CA LEU A 85 -9.06 20.76 5.45
C LEU A 85 -9.20 21.72 6.64
N LEU A 86 -9.92 22.83 6.46
CA LEU A 86 -10.10 23.83 7.50
C LEU A 86 -11.00 23.39 8.67
N SER A 87 -11.75 22.31 8.50
CA SER A 87 -12.67 21.80 9.53
C SER A 87 -12.33 20.39 10.02
N LEU A 88 -11.24 19.78 9.53
CA LEU A 88 -10.78 18.51 10.08
C LEU A 88 -10.33 18.68 11.53
N SER A 89 -10.72 17.74 12.38
CA SER A 89 -10.26 17.72 13.77
C SER A 89 -8.76 17.39 13.84
N GLN A 90 -8.10 17.85 14.90
CA GLN A 90 -6.71 17.49 15.15
C GLN A 90 -6.53 15.96 15.24
N ALA A 91 -7.50 15.26 15.82
CA ALA A 91 -7.49 13.80 15.95
C ALA A 91 -7.53 13.13 14.59
N ASP A 92 -8.45 13.53 13.69
CA ASP A 92 -8.52 12.97 12.34
C ASP A 92 -7.24 13.18 11.53
N VAL A 93 -6.65 14.38 11.66
CA VAL A 93 -5.36 14.67 11.00
C VAL A 93 -4.26 13.79 11.56
N ALA A 94 -4.16 13.67 12.88
CA ALA A 94 -3.16 12.84 13.55
C ALA A 94 -3.31 11.37 13.18
N ASP A 95 -4.52 10.82 13.19
CA ASP A 95 -4.80 9.44 12.80
C ASP A 95 -4.28 9.14 11.39
N VAL A 96 -4.64 9.97 10.41
CA VAL A 96 -4.24 9.75 9.01
C VAL A 96 -2.71 9.87 8.82
N VAL A 97 -2.07 10.82 9.50
CA VAL A 97 -0.60 10.97 9.45
C VAL A 97 0.09 9.80 10.14
N ASN A 98 -0.36 9.43 11.33
CA ASN A 98 0.24 8.36 12.11
C ASN A 98 0.16 7.01 11.39
N VAL A 99 -1.01 6.65 10.86
CA VAL A 99 -1.16 5.36 10.14
C VAL A 99 -0.46 5.39 8.79
N ASN A 100 -0.76 6.39 7.93
CA ASN A 100 -0.31 6.33 6.54
C ASN A 100 1.19 6.63 6.39
N LEU A 101 1.69 7.66 7.07
CA LEU A 101 3.08 8.11 6.90
C LEU A 101 4.00 7.49 7.95
N LEU A 102 3.71 7.70 9.23
CA LEU A 102 4.57 7.20 10.29
C LEU A 102 4.54 5.69 10.37
N GLY A 103 3.38 5.04 10.21
CA GLY A 103 3.27 3.59 10.17
C GLY A 103 4.10 2.96 9.05
N THR A 104 4.09 3.56 7.85
CA THR A 104 4.99 3.15 6.76
C THR A 104 6.47 3.24 7.18
N LEU A 105 6.87 4.34 7.80
CA LEU A 105 8.25 4.55 8.27
C LEU A 105 8.63 3.55 9.37
N TRP A 106 7.74 3.33 10.35
CA TRP A 106 7.99 2.38 11.45
C TRP A 106 8.17 0.95 10.94
N CYS A 107 7.35 0.52 9.99
CA CYS A 107 7.51 -0.78 9.35
C CYS A 107 8.85 -0.90 8.63
N VAL A 108 9.26 0.12 7.86
CA VAL A 108 10.58 0.10 7.21
C VAL A 108 11.71 0.05 8.23
N GLN A 109 11.65 0.87 9.30
CA GLN A 109 12.67 0.87 10.36
C GLN A 109 12.79 -0.47 11.08
N ALA A 110 11.68 -1.18 11.26
CA ALA A 110 11.67 -2.46 11.96
C ALA A 110 12.13 -3.63 11.08
N PHE A 111 11.72 -3.67 9.83
CA PHE A 111 11.98 -4.83 8.96
C PHE A 111 13.23 -4.68 8.07
N ALA A 112 13.57 -3.48 7.59
CA ALA A 112 14.68 -3.29 6.66
C ALA A 112 16.05 -3.68 7.21
N PRO A 113 16.37 -3.49 8.51
CA PRO A 113 17.66 -3.96 9.05
C PRO A 113 17.93 -5.45 8.84
N ALA A 114 16.90 -6.29 8.91
CA ALA A 114 17.02 -7.73 8.69
C ALA A 114 17.14 -8.12 7.20
N MET A 115 16.85 -7.21 6.28
CA MET A 115 17.04 -7.39 4.83
C MET A 115 18.46 -7.04 4.40
N ALA A 116 19.18 -6.19 5.15
CA ALA A 116 20.50 -5.66 4.78
C ALA A 116 21.52 -6.77 4.47
N GLY A 117 22.21 -6.65 3.34
CA GLY A 117 23.20 -7.62 2.86
C GLY A 117 22.63 -8.94 2.30
N ARG A 118 21.30 -9.13 2.38
CA ARG A 118 20.59 -10.28 1.79
C ARG A 118 19.84 -9.90 0.53
N GLY A 119 19.65 -8.61 0.32
CA GLY A 119 18.71 -8.05 -0.64
C GLY A 119 17.29 -8.04 -0.09
N GLY A 120 16.42 -7.23 -0.71
CA GLY A 120 15.02 -7.14 -0.33
C GLY A 120 14.24 -6.15 -1.17
N SER A 121 12.93 -6.19 -1.06
CA SER A 121 12.04 -5.26 -1.76
C SER A 121 11.01 -4.67 -0.79
N VAL A 122 10.99 -3.35 -0.69
CA VAL A 122 9.98 -2.58 0.04
C VAL A 122 9.06 -1.93 -0.99
N ILE A 123 7.75 -2.17 -0.86
CA ILE A 123 6.73 -1.59 -1.72
C ILE A 123 5.75 -0.78 -0.87
N ASN A 124 5.73 0.52 -1.06
CA ASN A 124 4.84 1.43 -0.34
C ASN A 124 3.58 1.70 -1.16
N LEU A 125 2.40 1.79 -0.51
CA LEU A 125 1.17 2.18 -1.17
C LEU A 125 0.96 3.70 -1.09
N SER A 126 1.20 4.39 -2.23
CA SER A 126 0.77 5.74 -2.48
C SER A 126 -0.70 5.76 -2.94
N SER A 127 -1.09 6.70 -3.78
CA SER A 127 -2.42 6.82 -4.37
C SER A 127 -2.38 7.80 -5.55
N GLY A 128 -3.27 7.64 -6.52
CA GLY A 128 -3.56 8.67 -7.52
C GLY A 128 -3.94 10.02 -6.91
N ALA A 129 -4.46 10.02 -5.67
CA ALA A 129 -4.76 11.23 -4.93
C ALA A 129 -3.51 12.09 -4.60
N ALA A 130 -2.32 11.52 -4.66
CA ALA A 130 -1.07 12.30 -4.55
C ALA A 130 -0.91 13.31 -5.70
N ARG A 131 -1.46 13.03 -6.88
CA ARG A 131 -1.44 13.92 -8.05
C ARG A 131 -2.78 14.56 -8.37
N MET A 132 -3.89 13.87 -8.04
CA MET A 132 -5.24 14.36 -8.30
C MET A 132 -5.90 14.79 -7.00
N HIS A 133 -6.04 16.09 -6.81
CA HIS A 133 -6.67 16.65 -5.63
C HIS A 133 -8.16 16.89 -5.88
N SER A 134 -8.98 16.57 -4.89
CA SER A 134 -10.42 16.81 -4.92
C SER A 134 -10.87 17.47 -3.62
N PRO A 135 -11.87 18.38 -3.65
CA PRO A 135 -12.42 18.95 -2.43
C PRO A 135 -12.91 17.86 -1.48
N GLY A 136 -12.71 18.04 -0.18
CA GLY A 136 -13.22 17.12 0.85
C GLY A 136 -12.40 15.85 1.06
N THR A 137 -11.26 15.67 0.40
CA THR A 137 -10.37 14.50 0.61
C THR A 137 -9.48 14.61 1.85
N GLY A 138 -9.58 15.70 2.59
CA GLY A 138 -8.86 15.92 3.83
C GLY A 138 -7.34 15.98 3.65
N ILE A 139 -6.62 15.48 4.65
CA ILE A 139 -5.15 15.43 4.68
C ILE A 139 -4.59 14.22 3.89
N TYR A 140 -5.42 13.28 3.49
CA TYR A 140 -5.00 12.03 2.85
C TYR A 140 -4.07 12.23 1.63
N PRO A 141 -4.36 13.13 0.67
CA PRO A 141 -3.47 13.35 -0.48
C PRO A 141 -2.06 13.81 -0.06
N ALA A 142 -1.95 14.63 0.97
CA ALA A 142 -0.67 15.09 1.48
C ALA A 142 0.15 13.93 2.08
N THR A 143 -0.48 13.00 2.82
CA THR A 143 0.22 11.81 3.33
C THR A 143 0.69 10.90 2.19
N LYS A 144 -0.10 10.75 1.13
CA LYS A 144 0.30 9.92 -0.02
C LYS A 144 1.41 10.55 -0.85
N ASN A 145 1.45 11.89 -0.96
CA ASN A 145 2.59 12.61 -1.52
C ASN A 145 3.86 12.43 -0.66
N ALA A 146 3.71 12.52 0.67
CA ALA A 146 4.82 12.30 1.60
C ALA A 146 5.39 10.87 1.48
N ILE A 147 4.55 9.85 1.24
CA ILE A 147 5.00 8.48 0.98
C ILE A 147 5.83 8.40 -0.33
N GLU A 148 5.48 9.13 -1.37
CA GLU A 148 6.29 9.17 -2.59
C GLU A 148 7.68 9.74 -2.32
N ALA A 149 7.76 10.87 -1.59
CA ALA A 149 9.03 11.47 -1.20
C ALA A 149 9.84 10.53 -0.28
N LEU A 150 9.19 9.90 0.70
CA LEU A 150 9.80 8.92 1.60
C LEU A 150 10.34 7.70 0.82
N THR A 151 9.61 7.22 -0.18
CA THR A 151 10.03 6.11 -1.05
C THR A 151 11.35 6.43 -1.77
N ILE A 152 11.45 7.62 -2.34
CA ILE A 152 12.65 8.07 -3.06
C ILE A 152 13.83 8.19 -2.08
N GLN A 153 13.62 8.79 -0.91
CA GLN A 153 14.65 8.95 0.11
C GLN A 153 15.16 7.58 0.61
N LEU A 154 14.23 6.66 0.94
CA LEU A 154 14.59 5.32 1.39
C LEU A 154 15.30 4.50 0.30
N ALA A 155 14.97 4.68 -0.97
CA ALA A 155 15.67 4.01 -2.06
C ALA A 155 17.14 4.41 -2.14
N VAL A 156 17.44 5.70 -1.89
CA VAL A 156 18.82 6.21 -1.85
C VAL A 156 19.58 5.68 -0.64
N GLU A 157 18.94 5.68 0.53
CA GLU A 157 19.59 5.26 1.79
C GLU A 157 19.79 3.74 1.87
N LEU A 158 18.83 2.94 1.39
CA LEU A 158 18.85 1.48 1.53
C LEU A 158 19.46 0.76 0.32
N GLY A 159 19.59 1.45 -0.82
CA GLY A 159 20.19 0.88 -2.03
C GLY A 159 21.58 0.29 -1.82
N PRO A 160 22.53 0.95 -1.12
CA PRO A 160 23.83 0.38 -0.81
C PRO A 160 23.79 -0.93 0.01
N SER A 161 22.68 -1.18 0.71
CA SER A 161 22.44 -2.44 1.45
C SER A 161 21.74 -3.52 0.60
N GLY A 162 21.52 -3.27 -0.70
CA GLY A 162 20.86 -4.20 -1.61
C GLY A 162 19.32 -4.20 -1.50
N ILE A 163 18.73 -3.20 -0.86
CA ILE A 163 17.27 -3.12 -0.68
C ILE A 163 16.69 -2.14 -1.70
N ARG A 164 15.76 -2.61 -2.52
CA ARG A 164 14.98 -1.77 -3.44
C ARG A 164 13.75 -1.22 -2.72
N VAL A 165 13.44 0.06 -2.94
CA VAL A 165 12.26 0.70 -2.37
C VAL A 165 11.49 1.39 -3.49
N ASN A 166 10.23 0.99 -3.70
CA ASN A 166 9.35 1.55 -4.71
C ASN A 166 7.97 1.83 -4.12
N ALA A 167 7.14 2.56 -4.85
CA ALA A 167 5.73 2.72 -4.50
C ALA A 167 4.81 2.32 -5.65
N VAL A 168 3.65 1.77 -5.31
CA VAL A 168 2.50 1.65 -6.20
C VAL A 168 1.49 2.73 -5.83
N ALA A 169 0.97 3.44 -6.81
CA ALA A 169 -0.05 4.48 -6.66
C ALA A 169 -1.34 4.05 -7.37
N PRO A 170 -2.28 3.42 -6.66
CA PRO A 170 -3.57 3.01 -7.22
C PRO A 170 -4.42 4.20 -7.65
N GLY A 171 -5.14 4.05 -8.77
CA GLY A 171 -6.23 4.94 -9.16
C GLY A 171 -7.54 4.64 -8.43
N SER A 172 -8.65 4.79 -9.13
CA SER A 172 -9.98 4.41 -8.63
C SER A 172 -10.15 2.90 -8.72
N ILE A 173 -10.08 2.21 -7.58
CA ILE A 173 -10.16 0.75 -7.50
C ILE A 173 -11.50 0.32 -6.90
N LEU A 174 -12.14 -0.65 -7.52
CA LEU A 174 -13.36 -1.26 -7.02
C LEU A 174 -13.00 -2.32 -5.96
N THR A 175 -13.06 -1.93 -4.70
CA THR A 175 -12.94 -2.79 -3.53
C THR A 175 -14.31 -2.98 -2.89
N GLU A 176 -14.46 -3.93 -1.96
CA GLU A 176 -15.70 -4.07 -1.18
C GLU A 176 -16.11 -2.75 -0.51
N ALA A 177 -15.15 -2.03 0.08
CA ALA A 177 -15.39 -0.75 0.74
C ALA A 177 -15.86 0.34 -0.25
N THR A 178 -15.28 0.42 -1.44
CA THR A 178 -15.69 1.40 -2.45
C THR A 178 -16.99 1.00 -3.13
N ALA A 179 -17.23 -0.29 -3.34
CA ALA A 179 -18.50 -0.79 -3.89
C ALA A 179 -19.70 -0.48 -2.99
N ALA A 180 -19.50 -0.48 -1.67
CA ALA A 180 -20.56 -0.18 -0.71
C ALA A 180 -21.02 1.29 -0.73
N ILE A 181 -20.20 2.22 -1.24
CA ILE A 181 -20.48 3.67 -1.23
C ILE A 181 -20.70 4.28 -2.62
N LEU A 182 -20.38 3.54 -3.69
CA LEU A 182 -20.54 4.02 -5.07
C LEU A 182 -21.87 3.54 -5.65
N SER A 183 -22.70 4.48 -6.06
CA SER A 183 -23.86 4.14 -6.92
C SER A 183 -23.40 3.71 -8.32
N ASP A 184 -24.27 3.02 -9.05
CA ASP A 184 -23.99 2.64 -10.46
C ASP A 184 -23.75 3.88 -11.34
N ALA A 185 -24.44 4.99 -11.06
CA ALA A 185 -24.24 6.26 -11.77
C ALA A 185 -22.86 6.86 -11.50
N ASP A 186 -22.42 6.89 -10.22
CA ASP A 186 -21.08 7.36 -9.84
C ASP A 186 -19.98 6.49 -10.45
N ARG A 187 -20.22 5.17 -10.47
CA ARG A 187 -19.32 4.22 -11.10
C ARG A 187 -19.17 4.51 -12.60
N ALA A 188 -20.27 4.60 -13.32
CA ALA A 188 -20.27 4.88 -14.76
C ALA A 188 -19.61 6.24 -15.07
N GLU A 189 -19.83 7.27 -14.22
CA GLU A 189 -19.18 8.57 -14.37
C GLU A 189 -17.67 8.47 -14.20
N ARG A 190 -17.20 7.76 -13.17
CA ARG A 190 -15.74 7.54 -12.95
C ARG A 190 -15.12 6.77 -14.11
N GLU A 191 -15.77 5.69 -14.58
CA GLU A 191 -15.28 4.88 -15.69
C GLU A 191 -15.12 5.70 -16.99
N ARG A 192 -16.02 6.67 -17.24
CA ARG A 192 -15.89 7.58 -18.38
C ARG A 192 -14.70 8.53 -18.30
N THR A 193 -14.25 8.89 -17.10
CA THR A 193 -13.11 9.81 -16.92
C THR A 193 -11.77 9.11 -16.97
N ILE A 194 -11.74 7.78 -16.79
CA ILE A 194 -10.52 6.97 -16.81
C ILE A 194 -10.19 6.62 -18.27
N PRO A 195 -8.99 6.96 -18.80
CA PRO A 195 -8.61 6.58 -20.16
C PRO A 195 -8.73 5.08 -20.47
N GLY A 196 -8.44 4.23 -19.50
CA GLY A 196 -8.60 2.78 -19.59
C GLY A 196 -10.04 2.28 -19.58
N GLY A 197 -11.04 3.17 -19.44
CA GLY A 197 -12.48 2.89 -19.59
C GLY A 197 -13.10 2.03 -18.49
N ARG A 198 -12.41 1.78 -17.38
CA ARG A 198 -12.94 0.99 -16.26
C ARG A 198 -12.31 1.40 -14.94
N LEU A 199 -12.97 1.07 -13.85
CA LEU A 199 -12.33 1.03 -12.53
C LEU A 199 -11.27 -0.08 -12.48
N GLY A 200 -10.21 0.15 -11.72
CA GLY A 200 -9.23 -0.89 -11.42
C GLY A 200 -9.82 -1.95 -10.49
N ARG A 201 -9.21 -3.12 -10.48
CA ARG A 201 -9.51 -4.23 -9.56
C ARG A 201 -8.37 -4.37 -8.56
N PRO A 202 -8.59 -4.93 -7.37
CA PRO A 202 -7.51 -5.26 -6.43
C PRO A 202 -6.38 -6.06 -7.10
N LEU A 203 -6.70 -6.98 -8.00
CA LEU A 203 -5.74 -7.78 -8.75
C LEU A 203 -4.80 -6.91 -9.62
N ASP A 204 -5.29 -5.82 -10.22
CA ASP A 204 -4.45 -4.94 -11.04
C ASP A 204 -3.31 -4.31 -10.20
N ILE A 205 -3.59 -4.03 -8.93
CA ILE A 205 -2.61 -3.48 -7.97
C ILE A 205 -1.69 -4.58 -7.44
N ALA A 206 -2.25 -5.72 -7.06
CA ALA A 206 -1.49 -6.84 -6.53
C ALA A 206 -0.45 -7.38 -7.54
N GLU A 207 -0.76 -7.42 -8.83
CA GLU A 207 0.18 -7.81 -9.88
C GLU A 207 1.32 -6.79 -10.05
N ALA A 208 1.05 -5.49 -9.94
CA ALA A 208 2.07 -4.46 -9.96
C ALA A 208 3.01 -4.57 -8.74
N ILE A 209 2.45 -4.85 -7.56
CA ILE A 209 3.24 -5.12 -6.35
C ILE A 209 4.09 -6.37 -6.55
N ALA A 210 3.53 -7.46 -7.07
CA ALA A 210 4.25 -8.70 -7.31
C ALA A 210 5.40 -8.53 -8.33
N TYR A 211 5.21 -7.70 -9.36
CA TYR A 211 6.30 -7.31 -10.26
C TYR A 211 7.43 -6.62 -9.50
N LEU A 212 7.13 -5.58 -8.71
CA LEU A 212 8.14 -4.84 -7.94
C LEU A 212 8.81 -5.69 -6.85
N ALA A 213 8.13 -6.72 -6.35
CA ALA A 213 8.69 -7.68 -5.39
C ALA A 213 9.64 -8.70 -6.04
N SER A 214 9.54 -8.91 -7.36
CA SER A 214 10.28 -9.95 -8.08
C SER A 214 11.65 -9.51 -8.59
N ASP A 215 12.47 -10.47 -9.02
CA ASP A 215 13.77 -10.25 -9.67
C ASP A 215 13.63 -9.55 -11.03
N ALA A 216 12.45 -9.60 -11.66
CA ALA A 216 12.18 -8.84 -12.89
C ALA A 216 12.27 -7.32 -12.69
N ALA A 217 12.21 -6.86 -11.44
CA ALA A 217 12.37 -5.46 -11.05
C ALA A 217 13.73 -5.17 -10.39
N ASP A 218 14.76 -5.98 -10.61
CA ASP A 218 16.06 -5.88 -9.93
C ASP A 218 16.74 -4.51 -10.09
N TYR A 219 16.55 -3.86 -11.23
CA TYR A 219 17.09 -2.51 -11.49
C TYR A 219 16.07 -1.38 -11.29
N VAL A 220 14.94 -1.67 -10.59
CA VAL A 220 13.86 -0.70 -10.32
C VAL A 220 13.89 -0.34 -8.84
N THR A 221 14.32 0.89 -8.52
CA THR A 221 14.27 1.45 -7.16
C THR A 221 13.98 2.95 -7.22
N GLY A 222 13.35 3.51 -6.19
CA GLY A 222 12.95 4.91 -6.12
C GLY A 222 11.81 5.29 -7.06
N GLN A 223 11.09 4.32 -7.64
CA GLN A 223 10.04 4.59 -8.61
C GLN A 223 8.64 4.59 -7.99
N ILE A 224 7.79 5.46 -8.54
CA ILE A 224 6.37 5.51 -8.21
C ILE A 224 5.59 5.00 -9.43
N LEU A 225 5.06 3.79 -9.33
CA LEU A 225 4.28 3.17 -10.40
C LEU A 225 2.79 3.50 -10.24
N TYR A 226 2.28 4.40 -11.07
CA TYR A 226 0.84 4.70 -11.11
C TYR A 226 0.09 3.59 -11.85
N VAL A 227 -0.81 2.91 -11.13
CA VAL A 227 -1.66 1.83 -11.65
C VAL A 227 -3.11 2.31 -11.58
N ASP A 228 -3.49 3.14 -12.53
CA ASP A 228 -4.67 3.98 -12.45
C ASP A 228 -5.48 4.05 -13.77
N GLY A 229 -5.13 3.24 -14.76
CA GLY A 229 -5.77 3.26 -16.07
C GLY A 229 -5.55 4.56 -16.85
N GLY A 230 -4.52 5.33 -16.51
CA GLY A 230 -4.20 6.63 -17.12
C GLY A 230 -4.90 7.82 -16.47
N LEU A 231 -5.62 7.62 -15.36
CA LEU A 231 -6.42 8.65 -14.70
C LEU A 231 -5.62 9.90 -14.33
N THR A 232 -4.37 9.72 -13.84
CA THR A 232 -3.50 10.85 -13.48
C THR A 232 -2.70 11.42 -14.64
N SER A 233 -2.68 10.72 -15.79
CA SER A 233 -1.95 11.17 -17.00
C SER A 233 -2.78 12.11 -17.87
N GLY A 234 -4.11 12.06 -17.77
CA GLY A 234 -5.02 12.91 -18.55
C GLY A 234 -6.48 12.49 -18.41
N ARG A 235 -7.36 13.31 -18.92
CA ARG A 235 -8.81 13.00 -18.99
C ARG A 235 -9.23 12.76 -20.43
N VAL A 236 -10.09 11.77 -20.63
CA VAL A 236 -10.81 11.64 -21.90
C VAL A 236 -11.87 12.72 -21.93
N THR A 237 -11.70 13.69 -22.83
CA THR A 237 -12.79 14.62 -23.13
C THR A 237 -13.78 13.89 -24.03
N SER A 238 -15.05 13.84 -23.63
CA SER A 238 -16.12 13.32 -24.51
C SER A 238 -16.00 14.00 -25.87
N ARG A 239 -15.88 13.20 -26.90
CA ARG A 239 -16.05 13.67 -28.28
C ARG A 239 -17.51 14.01 -28.52
#